data_0a71832a8bc46786b677b4b89efd67d9
#
_entry.id   0a71832a8bc46786b677b4b89efd67d9
#
_cell.length_a   1.000
_cell.length_b   1.000
_cell.length_c   1.000
_cell.angle_alpha   90.00
_cell.angle_beta   90.00
_cell.angle_gamma   90.00
#
_symmetry.space_group_name_H-M   'P 1'
#
loop_
_entity.id
_entity.type
_entity.pdbx_description
1 polymer ?
#
loop_
_entity_poly.entity_id
_entity_poly.type
_entity_poly.pdbx_seq_one_letter_code
_entity_poly.pdbx_strand_id
1 'polypeptide(L)'
;PNWEEILGTEFEKRKKDKNFDNVVQKDIYGQFEKTFMMYLPRLCEHCLNPACVASCPSGAIYKRDEDGIVLIDQDKCRGWRMCVSGCPYKKIYYNWKSGKSEKCTFCYPRIEAGQPTVCSETCVGRIRYLGVLLYDADRIAEVASTPNEADLYKAQCSLFLDPNDPAVIAAAQAEGIPQTWLDAAQRSPVYKMAMDWKVALPLHPEYRTLPMVWYIPPLSPIQNAVTAGHVGLNGVIPDLKSLRIPLRYLANLL
;
A
#
# COMPACT_ATOMS: atom_id res chain seq x y z
N PRO A 1 -33.37 -6.85 -7.57
CA PRO A 1 -32.54 -6.68 -8.74
C PRO A 1 -31.28 -7.53 -8.57
N ASN A 2 -30.96 -8.33 -9.58
CA ASN A 2 -29.70 -9.08 -9.58
C ASN A 2 -28.56 -8.18 -10.08
N TRP A 3 -27.33 -8.62 -9.91
CA TRP A 3 -26.15 -7.85 -10.32
C TRP A 3 -26.12 -7.57 -11.82
N GLU A 4 -26.71 -8.43 -12.62
CA GLU A 4 -26.82 -8.24 -14.06
C GLU A 4 -27.76 -7.09 -14.40
N GLU A 5 -28.87 -6.92 -13.68
CA GLU A 5 -29.79 -5.79 -13.86
C GLU A 5 -29.15 -4.45 -13.43
N ILE A 6 -28.33 -4.48 -12.37
CA ILE A 6 -27.64 -3.27 -11.84
C ILE A 6 -26.46 -2.88 -12.71
N LEU A 7 -25.68 -3.83 -13.23
CA LEU A 7 -24.43 -3.58 -13.95
C LEU A 7 -24.60 -3.55 -15.49
N GLY A 8 -25.82 -3.67 -16.01
CA GLY A 8 -26.06 -3.30 -17.38
C GLY A 8 -26.16 -4.41 -18.40
N THR A 9 -26.88 -5.48 -18.10
CA THR A 9 -27.50 -6.29 -19.17
C THR A 9 -28.45 -5.47 -20.05
N GLU A 10 -28.67 -4.22 -19.71
CA GLU A 10 -29.32 -3.24 -20.58
C GLU A 10 -28.45 -2.76 -21.74
N PHE A 11 -27.18 -3.21 -21.87
CA PHE A 11 -26.36 -2.81 -23.02
C PHE A 11 -27.05 -3.14 -24.34
N GLU A 12 -27.61 -4.34 -24.50
CA GLU A 12 -28.35 -4.74 -25.70
C GLU A 12 -29.66 -3.95 -25.88
N LYS A 13 -30.29 -3.52 -24.80
CA LYS A 13 -31.46 -2.62 -24.85
C LYS A 13 -31.05 -1.19 -25.19
N ARG A 14 -30.00 -0.68 -24.56
CA ARG A 14 -29.45 0.67 -24.81
C ARG A 14 -28.89 0.81 -26.22
N LYS A 15 -28.25 -0.22 -26.75
CA LYS A 15 -27.75 -0.27 -28.11
C LYS A 15 -28.85 -0.07 -29.19
N LYS A 16 -30.11 -0.36 -28.80
CA LYS A 16 -31.29 -0.17 -29.64
C LYS A 16 -32.01 1.15 -29.39
N ASP A 17 -31.58 1.94 -28.42
CA ASP A 17 -32.15 3.24 -28.09
C ASP A 17 -31.81 4.23 -29.21
N LYS A 18 -32.82 5.00 -29.70
CA LYS A 18 -32.64 6.00 -30.75
C LYS A 18 -31.73 7.17 -30.34
N ASN A 19 -31.58 7.40 -29.05
CA ASN A 19 -30.72 8.45 -28.50
C ASN A 19 -29.30 7.95 -28.18
N PHE A 20 -29.00 6.68 -28.51
CA PHE A 20 -27.69 6.10 -28.28
C PHE A 20 -26.76 6.52 -29.42
N ASP A 21 -25.85 7.44 -29.14
CA ASP A 21 -24.79 7.80 -30.08
C ASP A 21 -23.82 6.62 -30.25
N ASN A 22 -24.06 5.88 -31.33
CA ASN A 22 -23.47 4.57 -31.57
C ASN A 22 -21.93 4.62 -31.76
N VAL A 23 -21.36 5.79 -32.06
CA VAL A 23 -19.91 5.92 -32.29
C VAL A 23 -19.20 6.21 -30.98
N VAL A 24 -19.61 7.23 -30.26
CA VAL A 24 -18.96 7.66 -29.00
C VAL A 24 -19.18 6.64 -27.90
N GLN A 25 -20.39 6.10 -27.79
CA GLN A 25 -20.68 5.13 -26.72
C GLN A 25 -20.11 3.74 -27.02
N LYS A 26 -20.04 3.30 -28.28
CA LYS A 26 -19.30 2.09 -28.65
C LYS A 26 -17.82 2.19 -28.30
N ASP A 27 -17.22 3.35 -28.53
CA ASP A 27 -15.82 3.58 -28.15
C ASP A 27 -15.64 3.59 -26.64
N ILE A 28 -16.57 4.19 -25.90
CA ILE A 28 -16.54 4.20 -24.44
C ILE A 28 -16.75 2.79 -23.89
N TYR A 29 -17.79 2.08 -24.31
CA TYR A 29 -18.06 0.72 -23.82
C TYR A 29 -17.05 -0.30 -24.33
N GLY A 30 -16.56 -0.18 -25.55
CA GLY A 30 -15.44 -1.01 -26.03
C GLY A 30 -14.14 -0.75 -25.26
N GLN A 31 -14.02 0.43 -24.64
CA GLN A 31 -12.96 0.72 -23.69
C GLN A 31 -13.16 -0.02 -22.37
N PHE A 32 -14.38 -0.11 -21.87
CA PHE A 32 -14.69 -0.85 -20.63
C PHE A 32 -14.52 -2.36 -20.80
N GLU A 33 -14.92 -2.94 -21.93
CA GLU A 33 -14.72 -4.37 -22.23
C GLU A 33 -13.23 -4.76 -22.30
N LYS A 34 -12.37 -3.85 -22.71
CA LYS A 34 -10.92 -4.05 -22.82
C LYS A 34 -10.14 -3.50 -21.64
N THR A 35 -10.81 -2.85 -20.68
CA THR A 35 -10.17 -2.25 -19.52
C THR A 35 -10.09 -3.26 -18.39
N PHE A 36 -8.90 -3.49 -17.92
CA PHE A 36 -8.68 -4.25 -16.70
C PHE A 36 -9.09 -3.41 -15.49
N MET A 37 -9.99 -3.92 -14.69
CA MET A 37 -10.44 -3.28 -13.47
C MET A 37 -9.89 -4.02 -12.25
N MET A 38 -9.20 -3.30 -11.38
CA MET A 38 -8.70 -3.83 -10.12
C MET A 38 -9.22 -3.03 -8.94
N TYR A 39 -9.44 -3.71 -7.83
CA TYR A 39 -9.73 -3.07 -6.55
C TYR A 39 -8.47 -3.00 -5.71
N LEU A 40 -8.09 -1.80 -5.29
CA LEU A 40 -6.97 -1.58 -4.39
C LEU A 40 -7.49 -1.14 -3.02
N PRO A 41 -7.60 -2.04 -2.04
CA PRO A 41 -8.11 -1.72 -0.70
C PRO A 41 -7.05 -0.98 0.12
N ARG A 42 -6.82 0.30 -0.21
CA ARG A 42 -5.80 1.13 0.44
C ARG A 42 -6.10 1.34 1.92
N LEU A 43 -5.13 1.03 2.74
CA LEU A 43 -5.13 1.24 4.19
C LEU A 43 -4.29 2.48 4.56
N CYS A 44 -4.17 2.77 5.87
CA CYS A 44 -3.11 3.64 6.34
C CYS A 44 -1.78 2.88 6.23
N GLU A 45 -0.80 3.50 5.63
CA GLU A 45 0.47 2.85 5.29
C GLU A 45 1.42 2.71 6.48
N HIS A 46 1.12 3.30 7.64
CA HIS A 46 1.99 3.32 8.82
C HIS A 46 3.47 3.56 8.49
N CYS A 47 3.72 4.58 7.67
CA CYS A 47 4.99 4.87 7.02
C CYS A 47 6.19 4.89 7.98
N LEU A 48 7.38 4.53 7.49
CA LEU A 48 8.64 4.71 8.24
C LEU A 48 9.02 6.18 8.36
N ASN A 49 8.76 6.98 7.32
CA ASN A 49 8.93 8.43 7.30
C ASN A 49 7.55 9.14 7.18
N PRO A 50 6.77 9.23 8.28
CA PRO A 50 5.38 9.63 8.21
C PRO A 50 5.19 11.14 8.08
N ALA A 51 4.82 11.64 6.90
CA ALA A 51 4.52 13.05 6.65
C ALA A 51 3.41 13.61 7.56
N CYS A 52 2.49 12.76 8.02
CA CYS A 52 1.44 13.17 8.95
C CYS A 52 1.97 13.50 10.36
N VAL A 53 3.03 12.82 10.80
CA VAL A 53 3.73 13.14 12.06
C VAL A 53 4.42 14.49 11.91
N ALA A 54 5.20 14.67 10.84
CA ALA A 54 5.90 15.92 10.55
C ALA A 54 4.96 17.14 10.42
N SER A 55 3.72 16.93 9.96
CA SER A 55 2.74 17.99 9.78
C SER A 55 1.93 18.34 11.04
N CYS A 56 2.13 17.65 12.17
CA CYS A 56 1.36 17.89 13.39
C CYS A 56 2.07 18.87 14.34
N PRO A 57 1.59 20.14 14.46
CA PRO A 57 2.28 21.13 15.30
C PRO A 57 2.19 20.82 16.80
N SER A 58 1.16 20.07 17.23
CA SER A 58 0.99 19.70 18.65
C SER A 58 1.75 18.44 19.05
N GLY A 59 2.42 17.77 18.10
CA GLY A 59 3.05 16.47 18.37
C GLY A 59 2.06 15.37 18.78
N ALA A 60 0.76 15.54 18.48
CA ALA A 60 -0.25 14.55 18.81
C ALA A 60 -0.12 13.27 17.96
N ILE A 61 0.43 13.37 16.76
CA ILE A 61 0.69 12.20 15.93
C ILE A 61 2.12 11.76 16.17
N TYR A 62 2.29 10.50 16.47
CA TYR A 62 3.60 9.91 16.78
C TYR A 62 3.72 8.51 16.21
N LYS A 63 4.94 8.07 16.03
CA LYS A 63 5.30 6.69 15.68
C LYS A 63 5.74 6.00 16.96
N ARG A 64 5.19 4.83 17.22
CA ARG A 64 5.61 4.01 18.36
C ARG A 64 7.00 3.44 18.08
N ASP A 65 7.87 3.48 19.05
CA ASP A 65 9.25 2.97 18.90
C ASP A 65 9.27 1.44 18.89
N GLU A 66 8.38 0.81 19.66
CA GLU A 66 8.35 -0.64 19.86
C GLU A 66 7.88 -1.44 18.62
N ASP A 67 6.99 -0.89 17.80
CA ASP A 67 6.39 -1.62 16.66
C ASP A 67 6.25 -0.79 15.39
N GLY A 68 6.60 0.48 15.46
CA GLY A 68 6.51 1.40 14.34
C GLY A 68 5.08 1.79 13.93
N ILE A 69 4.07 1.47 14.73
CA ILE A 69 2.69 1.86 14.45
C ILE A 69 2.55 3.37 14.66
N VAL A 70 1.95 4.06 13.68
CA VAL A 70 1.68 5.50 13.78
C VAL A 70 0.31 5.71 14.42
N LEU A 71 0.26 6.43 15.54
CA LEU A 71 -0.95 6.69 16.31
C LEU A 71 -1.22 8.20 16.47
N ILE A 72 -2.41 8.52 16.97
CA ILE A 72 -2.80 9.88 17.35
C ILE A 72 -3.18 9.87 18.82
N ASP A 73 -2.44 10.61 19.63
CA ASP A 73 -2.79 10.92 21.01
C ASP A 73 -4.00 11.86 21.01
N GLN A 74 -5.14 11.35 21.46
CA GLN A 74 -6.38 12.10 21.42
C GLN A 74 -6.40 13.26 22.44
N ASP A 75 -5.62 13.18 23.51
CA ASP A 75 -5.55 14.24 24.51
C ASP A 75 -4.73 15.44 24.02
N LYS A 76 -3.68 15.17 23.24
CA LYS A 76 -2.86 16.21 22.61
C LYS A 76 -3.43 16.76 21.30
N CYS A 77 -4.33 16.03 20.65
CA CYS A 77 -4.92 16.48 19.38
C CYS A 77 -5.75 17.76 19.58
N ARG A 78 -5.44 18.81 18.82
CA ARG A 78 -6.13 20.11 18.84
C ARG A 78 -7.04 20.35 17.63
N GLY A 79 -7.22 19.34 16.77
CA GLY A 79 -8.15 19.41 15.66
C GLY A 79 -7.74 20.34 14.51
N TRP A 80 -6.49 20.73 14.38
CA TRP A 80 -6.03 21.66 13.33
C TRP A 80 -6.05 21.06 11.91
N ARG A 81 -6.24 19.76 11.78
CA ARG A 81 -6.41 19.03 10.50
C ARG A 81 -5.21 19.10 9.56
N MET A 82 -4.06 19.64 9.96
CA MET A 82 -2.87 19.69 9.12
C MET A 82 -2.40 18.28 8.70
N CYS A 83 -2.58 17.29 9.57
CA CYS A 83 -2.31 15.88 9.28
C CYS A 83 -3.21 15.30 8.18
N VAL A 84 -4.46 15.77 8.06
CA VAL A 84 -5.38 15.36 6.98
C VAL A 84 -4.84 15.81 5.63
N SER A 85 -4.34 17.06 5.57
CA SER A 85 -3.70 17.61 4.38
C SER A 85 -2.32 16.98 4.12
N GLY A 86 -1.52 16.80 5.19
CA GLY A 86 -0.15 16.29 5.13
C GLY A 86 -0.03 14.82 4.73
N CYS A 87 -1.07 14.00 4.94
CA CYS A 87 -1.04 12.61 4.51
C CYS A 87 -1.23 12.49 2.99
N PRO A 88 -0.22 12.04 2.22
CA PRO A 88 -0.36 11.92 0.77
C PRO A 88 -1.36 10.83 0.38
N TYR A 89 -1.52 9.79 1.19
CA TYR A 89 -2.48 8.70 0.98
C TYR A 89 -3.91 9.05 1.40
N LYS A 90 -4.12 10.20 2.06
CA LYS A 90 -5.43 10.66 2.55
C LYS A 90 -6.12 9.63 3.46
N LYS A 91 -5.36 9.08 4.41
CA LYS A 91 -5.83 8.06 5.37
C LYS A 91 -5.99 8.57 6.80
N ILE A 92 -6.09 9.89 6.96
CA ILE A 92 -6.46 10.55 8.20
C ILE A 92 -7.79 11.26 7.99
N TYR A 93 -8.70 11.08 8.92
CA TYR A 93 -10.06 11.59 8.86
C TYR A 93 -10.28 12.54 10.04
N TYR A 94 -11.14 13.52 9.84
CA TYR A 94 -11.55 14.42 10.91
C TYR A 94 -12.93 14.03 11.43
N ASN A 95 -13.01 13.79 12.72
CA ASN A 95 -14.28 13.49 13.39
C ASN A 95 -14.91 14.80 13.88
N TRP A 96 -15.99 15.21 13.23
CA TRP A 96 -16.70 16.45 13.55
C TRP A 96 -17.39 16.43 14.93
N LYS A 97 -17.70 15.23 15.47
CA LYS A 97 -18.32 15.10 16.80
C LYS A 97 -17.30 15.34 17.91
N SER A 98 -16.11 14.78 17.79
CA SER A 98 -15.05 14.92 18.80
C SER A 98 -14.18 16.16 18.56
N GLY A 99 -14.22 16.76 17.37
CA GLY A 99 -13.32 17.85 16.98
C GLY A 99 -11.87 17.41 16.81
N LYS A 100 -11.61 16.12 16.59
CA LYS A 100 -10.28 15.53 16.57
C LYS A 100 -10.03 14.72 15.30
N SER A 101 -8.77 14.48 14.98
CA SER A 101 -8.38 13.64 13.85
C SER A 101 -8.28 12.17 14.28
N GLU A 102 -8.69 11.28 13.39
CA GLU A 102 -8.68 9.84 13.60
C GLU A 102 -8.07 9.12 12.39
N LYS A 103 -7.49 7.96 12.62
CA LYS A 103 -6.91 7.11 11.57
C LYS A 103 -6.89 5.63 11.99
N CYS A 104 -6.54 4.76 11.07
CA CYS A 104 -6.28 3.36 11.38
C CYS A 104 -5.24 3.26 12.51
N THR A 105 -5.56 2.49 13.55
CA THR A 105 -4.68 2.23 14.70
C THR A 105 -3.87 0.95 14.55
N PHE A 106 -3.96 0.28 13.40
CA PHE A 106 -3.40 -1.05 13.15
C PHE A 106 -3.91 -2.11 14.15
N CYS A 107 -5.06 -1.86 14.78
CA CYS A 107 -5.62 -2.70 15.85
C CYS A 107 -4.61 -3.03 16.96
N TYR A 108 -3.75 -2.08 17.36
CA TYR A 108 -2.64 -2.34 18.28
C TYR A 108 -3.05 -3.06 19.57
N PRO A 109 -4.23 -2.83 20.18
CA PRO A 109 -4.62 -3.60 21.36
C PRO A 109 -4.79 -5.10 21.10
N ARG A 110 -5.20 -5.45 19.87
CA ARG A 110 -5.28 -6.86 19.45
C ARG A 110 -3.90 -7.43 19.16
N ILE A 111 -3.03 -6.66 18.51
CA ILE A 111 -1.65 -7.07 18.23
C ILE A 111 -0.90 -7.35 19.55
N GLU A 112 -1.04 -6.47 20.53
CA GLU A 112 -0.46 -6.65 21.88
C GLU A 112 -1.01 -7.90 22.60
N ALA A 113 -2.27 -8.27 22.32
CA ALA A 113 -2.88 -9.50 22.83
C ALA A 113 -2.56 -10.74 21.97
N GLY A 114 -1.66 -10.65 20.99
CA GLY A 114 -1.29 -11.74 20.08
C GLY A 114 -2.37 -12.09 19.04
N GLN A 115 -3.33 -11.19 18.80
CA GLN A 115 -4.42 -11.40 17.86
C GLN A 115 -4.15 -10.62 16.56
N PRO A 116 -4.60 -11.12 15.39
CA PRO A 116 -4.47 -10.39 14.13
C PRO A 116 -5.37 -9.15 14.10
N THR A 117 -5.08 -8.24 13.16
CA THR A 117 -5.96 -7.10 12.89
C THR A 117 -7.35 -7.58 12.42
N VAL A 118 -8.42 -6.86 12.79
CA VAL A 118 -9.78 -7.21 12.38
C VAL A 118 -9.90 -7.35 10.85
N CYS A 119 -9.26 -6.45 10.12
CA CYS A 119 -9.33 -6.45 8.65
C CYS A 119 -8.59 -7.64 7.99
N SER A 120 -7.60 -8.26 8.64
CA SER A 120 -6.97 -9.48 8.15
C SER A 120 -7.78 -10.73 8.55
N GLU A 121 -8.31 -10.75 9.76
CA GLU A 121 -9.11 -11.86 10.27
C GLU A 121 -10.43 -12.03 9.50
N THR A 122 -11.12 -10.93 9.22
CA THR A 122 -12.41 -10.93 8.52
C THR A 122 -12.28 -10.96 6.99
N CYS A 123 -11.07 -11.05 6.45
CA CYS A 123 -10.86 -11.03 5.01
C CYS A 123 -11.26 -12.37 4.37
N VAL A 124 -12.45 -12.42 3.79
CA VAL A 124 -13.00 -13.62 3.13
C VAL A 124 -12.07 -14.14 2.02
N GLY A 125 -11.50 -13.23 1.23
CA GLY A 125 -10.55 -13.57 0.15
C GLY A 125 -9.16 -13.94 0.64
N ARG A 126 -8.88 -13.86 1.95
CA ARG A 126 -7.55 -14.10 2.54
C ARG A 126 -6.42 -13.37 1.79
N ILE A 127 -6.67 -12.12 1.41
CA ILE A 127 -5.75 -11.27 0.67
C ILE A 127 -4.94 -10.32 1.57
N ARG A 128 -5.12 -10.39 2.89
CA ARG A 128 -4.44 -9.54 3.87
C ARG A 128 -3.58 -10.38 4.78
N TYR A 129 -2.31 -10.06 4.77
CA TYR A 129 -1.28 -10.73 5.56
C TYR A 129 -0.65 -9.74 6.53
N LEU A 130 -0.22 -10.24 7.66
CA LEU A 130 0.57 -9.52 8.66
C LEU A 130 1.92 -10.20 8.79
N GLY A 131 2.94 -9.41 9.10
CA GLY A 131 4.27 -9.94 9.37
C GLY A 131 5.14 -8.87 10.01
N VAL A 132 6.11 -9.32 10.77
CA VAL A 132 7.15 -8.46 11.31
C VAL A 132 8.21 -8.24 10.26
N LEU A 133 8.70 -7.01 10.12
CA LEU A 133 9.83 -6.65 9.29
C LEU A 133 10.88 -5.98 10.17
N LEU A 134 12.11 -6.49 10.13
CA LEU A 134 13.26 -5.85 10.73
C LEU A 134 13.81 -4.81 9.77
N TYR A 135 14.14 -3.62 10.25
CA TYR A 135 14.67 -2.55 9.41
C TYR A 135 15.69 -1.69 10.17
N ASP A 136 16.57 -1.08 9.41
CA ASP A 136 17.57 -0.14 9.91
C ASP A 136 16.95 1.25 10.06
N ALA A 137 16.67 1.66 11.30
CA ALA A 137 16.01 2.93 11.59
C ALA A 137 16.89 4.15 11.29
N ASP A 138 18.21 4.02 11.44
CA ASP A 138 19.16 5.12 11.24
C ASP A 138 19.26 5.55 9.78
N ARG A 139 18.98 4.65 8.84
CA ARG A 139 19.04 4.90 7.42
C ARG A 139 17.74 5.46 6.80
N ILE A 140 16.68 5.60 7.59
CA ILE A 140 15.38 6.09 7.08
C ILE A 140 15.52 7.45 6.40
N ALA A 141 16.21 8.40 7.01
CA ALA A 141 16.39 9.75 6.46
C ALA A 141 17.23 9.74 5.17
N GLU A 142 18.28 8.94 5.13
CA GLU A 142 19.12 8.74 3.94
C GLU A 142 18.29 8.21 2.76
N VAL A 143 17.56 7.14 2.98
CA VAL A 143 16.73 6.49 1.95
C VAL A 143 15.62 7.39 1.47
N ALA A 144 14.93 8.10 2.37
CA ALA A 144 13.90 9.07 1.99
C ALA A 144 14.46 10.23 1.15
N SER A 145 15.76 10.53 1.26
CA SER A 145 16.46 11.58 0.53
C SER A 145 17.07 11.13 -0.79
N THR A 146 16.86 9.88 -1.20
CA THR A 146 17.39 9.35 -2.49
C THR A 146 17.01 10.27 -3.65
N PRO A 147 17.99 10.81 -4.42
CA PRO A 147 17.71 11.85 -5.40
C PRO A 147 16.84 11.39 -6.56
N ASN A 148 17.12 10.20 -7.09
CA ASN A 148 16.43 9.66 -8.27
C ASN A 148 15.20 8.84 -7.85
N GLU A 149 14.04 9.20 -8.40
CA GLU A 149 12.78 8.52 -8.12
C GLU A 149 12.77 7.04 -8.53
N ALA A 150 13.48 6.68 -9.59
CA ALA A 150 13.58 5.30 -10.06
C ALA A 150 14.29 4.37 -9.05
N ASP A 151 15.13 4.93 -8.20
CA ASP A 151 15.89 4.17 -7.20
C ASP A 151 15.17 4.06 -5.84
N LEU A 152 14.08 4.82 -5.62
CA LEU A 152 13.37 4.86 -4.33
C LEU A 152 12.85 3.49 -3.88
N TYR A 153 12.31 2.69 -4.78
CA TYR A 153 11.86 1.33 -4.44
C TYR A 153 13.02 0.47 -3.95
N LYS A 154 14.13 0.47 -4.71
CA LYS A 154 15.32 -0.29 -4.34
C LYS A 154 15.93 0.20 -3.03
N ALA A 155 15.97 1.52 -2.84
CA ALA A 155 16.44 2.14 -1.61
C ALA A 155 15.55 1.76 -0.42
N GLN A 156 14.23 1.79 -0.57
CA GLN A 156 13.30 1.32 0.48
C GLN A 156 13.55 -0.16 0.82
N CYS A 157 13.69 -1.03 -0.17
CA CYS A 157 13.97 -2.45 0.07
C CYS A 157 15.30 -2.66 0.82
N SER A 158 16.29 -1.81 0.60
CA SER A 158 17.60 -1.91 1.28
C SER A 158 17.57 -1.56 2.77
N LEU A 159 16.47 -1.00 3.27
CA LEU A 159 16.26 -0.77 4.71
C LEU A 159 15.95 -2.05 5.48
N PHE A 160 15.33 -3.02 4.80
CA PHE A 160 14.86 -4.23 5.47
C PHE A 160 15.99 -5.23 5.61
N LEU A 161 16.11 -5.76 6.81
CA LEU A 161 17.19 -6.66 7.20
C LEU A 161 16.72 -8.11 7.06
N ASP A 162 17.61 -9.00 6.64
CA ASP A 162 17.29 -10.43 6.56
C ASP A 162 17.17 -11.03 7.97
N PRO A 163 15.97 -11.48 8.37
CA PRO A 163 15.74 -12.06 9.68
C PRO A 163 16.45 -13.41 9.90
N ASN A 164 17.04 -13.99 8.87
CA ASN A 164 17.79 -15.24 8.94
C ASN A 164 19.31 -15.01 9.02
N ASP A 165 19.79 -13.78 8.84
CA ASP A 165 21.21 -13.45 8.96
C ASP A 165 21.62 -13.47 10.45
N PRO A 166 22.61 -14.32 10.82
CA PRO A 166 23.10 -14.39 12.22
C PRO A 166 23.60 -13.05 12.75
N ALA A 167 24.18 -12.19 11.90
CA ALA A 167 24.67 -10.88 12.30
C ALA A 167 23.50 -9.95 12.66
N VAL A 168 22.42 -9.98 11.89
CA VAL A 168 21.20 -9.21 12.16
C VAL A 168 20.54 -9.69 13.45
N ILE A 169 20.45 -11.02 13.66
CA ILE A 169 19.87 -11.60 14.86
C ILE A 169 20.68 -11.16 16.10
N ALA A 170 22.01 -11.26 16.04
CA ALA A 170 22.87 -10.86 17.15
C ALA A 170 22.76 -9.35 17.47
N ALA A 171 22.71 -8.50 16.46
CA ALA A 171 22.51 -7.06 16.63
C ALA A 171 21.14 -6.75 17.25
N ALA A 172 20.08 -7.35 16.75
CA ALA A 172 18.72 -7.16 17.26
C ALA A 172 18.59 -7.63 18.71
N GLN A 173 19.23 -8.75 19.09
CA GLN A 173 19.27 -9.21 20.48
C GLN A 173 20.06 -8.26 21.38
N ALA A 174 21.16 -7.68 20.88
CA ALA A 174 21.94 -6.69 21.62
C ALA A 174 21.14 -5.41 21.90
N GLU A 175 20.23 -5.03 21.00
CA GLU A 175 19.31 -3.91 21.18
C GLU A 175 18.06 -4.27 22.00
N GLY A 176 17.97 -5.49 22.50
CA GLY A 176 16.89 -5.92 23.39
C GLY A 176 15.60 -6.34 22.67
N ILE A 177 15.64 -6.62 21.37
CA ILE A 177 14.48 -7.14 20.65
C ILE A 177 14.15 -8.56 21.16
N PRO A 178 12.91 -8.82 21.59
CA PRO A 178 12.53 -10.13 22.11
C PRO A 178 12.66 -11.24 21.08
N GLN A 179 13.10 -12.43 21.52
CA GLN A 179 13.23 -13.60 20.64
C GLN A 179 11.93 -13.95 19.90
N THR A 180 10.78 -13.75 20.53
CA THR A 180 9.47 -13.98 19.91
C THR A 180 9.23 -13.11 18.66
N TRP A 181 9.79 -11.90 18.63
CA TRP A 181 9.70 -11.01 17.49
C TRP A 181 10.66 -11.44 16.37
N LEU A 182 11.84 -11.90 16.72
CA LEU A 182 12.79 -12.48 15.75
C LEU A 182 12.20 -13.72 15.09
N ASP A 183 11.61 -14.62 15.87
CA ASP A 183 10.93 -15.81 15.35
C ASP A 183 9.73 -15.43 14.45
N ALA A 184 9.01 -14.36 14.78
CA ALA A 184 7.92 -13.84 13.97
C ALA A 184 8.44 -13.22 12.66
N ALA A 185 9.58 -12.52 12.69
CA ALA A 185 10.21 -11.95 11.52
C ALA A 185 10.68 -13.03 10.53
N GLN A 186 11.31 -14.10 11.03
CA GLN A 186 11.74 -15.24 10.22
C GLN A 186 10.58 -15.96 9.53
N ARG A 187 9.41 -15.99 10.17
CA ARG A 187 8.18 -16.58 9.60
C ARG A 187 7.30 -15.59 8.85
N SER A 188 7.73 -14.33 8.75
CA SER A 188 6.94 -13.25 8.17
C SER A 188 6.54 -13.52 6.72
N PRO A 189 5.25 -13.64 6.40
CA PRO A 189 4.81 -13.76 5.02
C PRO A 189 5.06 -12.48 4.23
N VAL A 190 5.05 -11.31 4.91
CA VAL A 190 5.30 -10.01 4.26
C VAL A 190 6.74 -9.93 3.79
N TYR A 191 7.71 -10.35 4.60
CA TYR A 191 9.12 -10.39 4.20
C TYR A 191 9.31 -11.25 2.95
N LYS A 192 8.77 -12.46 2.95
CA LYS A 192 8.86 -13.38 1.81
C LYS A 192 8.27 -12.79 0.53
N MET A 193 7.08 -12.18 0.61
CA MET A 193 6.41 -11.62 -0.56
C MET A 193 7.10 -10.36 -1.09
N ALA A 194 7.62 -9.52 -0.20
CA ALA A 194 8.21 -8.24 -0.57
C ALA A 194 9.70 -8.35 -0.92
N MET A 195 10.48 -9.13 -0.17
CA MET A 195 11.94 -9.19 -0.30
C MET A 195 12.42 -10.41 -1.10
N ASP A 196 11.90 -11.61 -0.80
CA ASP A 196 12.35 -12.84 -1.46
C ASP A 196 11.71 -12.99 -2.84
N TRP A 197 10.38 -12.99 -2.87
CA TRP A 197 9.63 -13.23 -4.10
C TRP A 197 9.41 -11.96 -4.94
N LYS A 198 9.52 -10.78 -4.33
CA LYS A 198 9.34 -9.46 -4.98
C LYS A 198 8.03 -9.31 -5.74
N VAL A 199 6.97 -9.93 -5.22
CA VAL A 199 5.62 -9.87 -5.78
C VAL A 199 4.75 -8.81 -5.11
N ALA A 200 5.12 -8.38 -3.91
CA ALA A 200 4.45 -7.32 -3.18
C ALA A 200 5.26 -6.03 -3.25
N LEU A 201 4.59 -4.92 -3.53
CA LEU A 201 5.18 -3.62 -3.83
C LEU A 201 4.60 -2.53 -2.92
N PRO A 202 5.40 -1.53 -2.53
CA PRO A 202 4.91 -0.38 -1.79
C PRO A 202 4.09 0.55 -2.69
N LEU A 203 3.09 1.19 -2.11
CA LEU A 203 2.27 2.17 -2.83
C LEU A 203 2.96 3.54 -2.85
N HIS A 204 3.13 4.12 -4.04
CA HIS A 204 3.65 5.47 -4.22
C HIS A 204 4.99 5.74 -3.54
N PRO A 205 6.07 5.02 -3.92
CA PRO A 205 7.40 5.26 -3.37
C PRO A 205 7.88 6.70 -3.60
N GLU A 206 7.40 7.37 -4.65
CA GLU A 206 7.71 8.79 -4.96
C GLU A 206 7.26 9.78 -3.87
N TYR A 207 6.36 9.38 -2.98
CA TYR A 207 5.99 10.21 -1.83
C TYR A 207 7.05 10.24 -0.72
N ARG A 208 8.08 9.41 -0.81
CA ARG A 208 9.23 9.36 0.12
C ARG A 208 8.83 9.14 1.58
N THR A 209 7.64 8.62 1.80
CA THR A 209 7.12 8.31 3.13
C THR A 209 7.46 6.91 3.59
N LEU A 210 8.02 6.08 2.73
CA LEU A 210 8.43 4.70 2.99
C LEU A 210 7.28 3.89 3.60
N PRO A 211 6.25 3.57 2.81
CA PRO A 211 5.08 2.85 3.30
C PRO A 211 5.42 1.44 3.77
N MET A 212 4.72 1.00 4.84
CA MET A 212 4.90 -0.34 5.43
C MET A 212 3.78 -1.33 5.04
N VAL A 213 2.83 -0.89 4.23
CA VAL A 213 1.81 -1.77 3.63
C VAL A 213 2.21 -2.08 2.20
N TRP A 214 2.21 -3.37 1.89
CA TRP A 214 2.65 -3.90 0.60
C TRP A 214 1.46 -4.48 -0.15
N TYR A 215 1.43 -4.26 -1.45
CA TYR A 215 0.32 -4.65 -2.32
C TYR A 215 0.81 -5.58 -3.40
N ILE A 216 0.07 -6.67 -3.63
CA ILE A 216 0.31 -7.56 -4.76
C ILE A 216 -0.53 -7.06 -5.92
N PRO A 217 0.08 -6.57 -7.01
CA PRO A 217 -0.66 -6.15 -8.18
C PRO A 217 -1.32 -7.35 -8.86
N PRO A 218 -2.44 -7.16 -9.55
CA PRO A 218 -3.06 -8.22 -10.32
C PRO A 218 -2.17 -8.57 -11.52
N LEU A 219 -1.73 -9.81 -11.59
CA LEU A 219 -0.73 -10.27 -12.54
C LEU A 219 -1.31 -10.64 -13.92
N SER A 220 -2.59 -10.96 -13.99
CA SER A 220 -3.18 -11.59 -15.18
C SER A 220 -2.98 -10.82 -16.49
N PRO A 221 -3.30 -9.53 -16.62
CA PRO A 221 -3.07 -8.81 -17.88
C PRO A 221 -1.59 -8.54 -18.14
N ILE A 222 -0.80 -8.33 -17.08
CA ILE A 222 0.65 -8.09 -17.19
C ILE A 222 1.34 -9.37 -17.65
N GLN A 223 1.01 -10.52 -17.06
CA GLN A 223 1.55 -11.81 -17.49
C GLN A 223 1.18 -12.14 -18.93
N ASN A 224 -0.06 -11.89 -19.33
CA ASN A 224 -0.49 -12.12 -20.70
C ASN A 224 0.25 -11.21 -21.69
N ALA A 225 0.49 -9.94 -21.34
CA ALA A 225 1.25 -9.02 -22.14
C ALA A 225 2.75 -9.42 -22.25
N VAL A 226 3.33 -9.87 -21.16
CA VAL A 226 4.71 -10.39 -21.14
C VAL A 226 4.81 -11.67 -21.97
N THR A 227 3.88 -12.61 -21.80
CA THR A 227 3.84 -13.88 -22.55
C THR A 227 3.62 -13.64 -24.05
N ALA A 228 2.88 -12.59 -24.41
CA ALA A 228 2.66 -12.19 -25.81
C ALA A 228 3.83 -11.39 -26.42
N GLY A 229 4.91 -11.17 -25.67
CA GLY A 229 6.09 -10.41 -26.14
C GLY A 229 5.88 -8.89 -26.22
N HIS A 230 4.78 -8.36 -25.68
CA HIS A 230 4.51 -6.93 -25.57
C HIS A 230 5.19 -6.33 -24.35
N VAL A 231 6.51 -6.34 -24.33
CA VAL A 231 7.31 -5.92 -23.18
C VAL A 231 7.78 -4.48 -23.43
N GLY A 232 7.53 -3.59 -22.48
CA GLY A 232 8.01 -2.21 -22.53
C GLY A 232 9.52 -2.07 -22.41
N LEU A 233 9.99 -0.84 -22.46
CA LEU A 233 11.40 -0.42 -22.55
C LEU A 233 12.38 -1.09 -21.56
N ASN A 234 11.91 -1.62 -20.45
CA ASN A 234 12.75 -2.24 -19.41
C ASN A 234 12.54 -3.75 -19.26
N GLY A 235 11.88 -4.40 -20.21
CA GLY A 235 11.62 -5.85 -20.15
C GLY A 235 10.59 -6.29 -19.11
N VAL A 236 10.07 -5.36 -18.32
CA VAL A 236 9.15 -5.62 -17.18
C VAL A 236 7.79 -4.93 -17.39
N ILE A 237 7.75 -3.83 -18.13
CA ILE A 237 6.54 -3.04 -18.35
C ILE A 237 5.97 -3.34 -19.74
N PRO A 238 4.68 -3.74 -19.83
CA PRO A 238 4.03 -3.99 -21.12
C PRO A 238 3.97 -2.73 -22.00
N ASP A 239 3.88 -2.91 -23.31
CA ASP A 239 3.75 -1.81 -24.25
C ASP A 239 2.57 -0.89 -23.86
N LEU A 240 2.86 0.40 -23.81
CA LEU A 240 1.93 1.49 -23.50
C LEU A 240 0.60 1.43 -24.27
N LYS A 241 0.62 0.93 -25.50
CA LYS A 241 -0.57 0.84 -26.35
C LYS A 241 -1.56 -0.22 -25.88
N SER A 242 -1.11 -1.22 -25.14
CA SER A 242 -1.93 -2.28 -24.56
C SER A 242 -2.49 -1.92 -23.19
N LEU A 243 -1.97 -0.88 -22.54
CA LEU A 243 -2.37 -0.44 -21.20
C LEU A 243 -3.02 0.93 -21.27
N ARG A 244 -4.28 1.02 -20.88
CA ARG A 244 -4.99 2.31 -20.75
C ARG A 244 -4.77 3.02 -19.43
N ILE A 245 -4.07 2.39 -18.51
CA ILE A 245 -3.62 3.03 -17.28
C ILE A 245 -2.32 3.78 -17.60
N PRO A 246 -2.23 5.08 -17.31
CA PRO A 246 -1.00 5.83 -17.52
C PRO A 246 0.19 5.11 -16.89
N LEU A 247 1.25 4.89 -17.64
CA LEU A 247 2.44 4.16 -17.21
C LEU A 247 3.05 4.68 -15.90
N ARG A 248 2.94 5.99 -15.65
CA ARG A 248 3.39 6.58 -14.40
C ARG A 248 2.73 5.95 -13.16
N TYR A 249 1.49 5.50 -13.27
CA TYR A 249 0.80 4.82 -12.17
C TYR A 249 1.19 3.34 -12.06
N LEU A 250 1.53 2.70 -13.17
CA LEU A 250 2.03 1.33 -13.17
C LEU A 250 3.51 1.25 -12.81
N ALA A 251 4.33 2.18 -13.30
CA ALA A 251 5.73 2.27 -12.92
C ALA A 251 5.92 2.54 -11.42
N ASN A 252 4.95 3.21 -10.80
CA ASN A 252 4.96 3.47 -9.36
C ASN A 252 4.33 2.32 -8.54
N LEU A 253 3.77 1.33 -9.20
CA LEU A 253 3.27 0.09 -8.60
C LEU A 253 4.24 -1.08 -8.81
N LEU A 254 5.16 -0.96 -9.73
CA LEU A 254 6.24 -1.87 -10.08
C LEU A 254 7.59 -1.30 -9.67
#